data_0d25f620340fe9e27a0c266530060446
#
_entry.id   0d25f620340fe9e27a0c266530060446
#
_cell.length_a   1.000
_cell.length_b   1.000
_cell.length_c   1.000
_cell.angle_alpha   90.00
_cell.angle_beta   90.00
_cell.angle_gamma   90.00
#
_symmetry.space_group_name_H-M   'P 1'
#
loop_
_entity.id
_entity.type
_entity.pdbx_description
1 polymer ?
#
loop_
_entity_poly.entity_id
_entity_poly.type
_entity_poly.pdbx_seq_one_letter_code
_entity_poly.pdbx_strand_id
1 'polypeptide(L)'
;MFDEQMKIIKNQGYEFYDPNNFLNEFNKVKKDKKILITIDDGFKSFYNEAWPYLKKNKIPFILFVSTEPVGKRGYMTWDEIKEINDSDIGYIGHHSHTHEYLIDMTEKEFINDIETATEIFKDKLGYV
;
A
#
# COMPACT_ATOMS: atom_id res chain seq x y z
N MET A 1 10.20 -9.71 -13.98
CA MET A 1 9.63 -10.65 -12.96
C MET A 1 8.27 -10.19 -12.45
N PHE A 2 8.11 -8.98 -11.86
CA PHE A 2 6.79 -8.47 -11.41
C PHE A 2 5.78 -8.35 -12.56
N ASP A 3 6.16 -7.77 -13.68
CA ASP A 3 5.34 -7.61 -14.88
C ASP A 3 4.87 -8.94 -15.48
N GLU A 4 5.69 -9.99 -15.40
CA GLU A 4 5.32 -11.34 -15.84
C GLU A 4 4.23 -11.94 -14.96
N GLN A 5 4.32 -11.76 -13.64
CA GLN A 5 3.29 -12.19 -12.71
C GLN A 5 1.95 -11.50 -12.99
N MET A 6 1.97 -10.18 -13.22
CA MET A 6 0.76 -9.43 -13.57
C MET A 6 0.15 -9.88 -14.90
N LYS A 7 0.97 -10.22 -15.89
CA LYS A 7 0.51 -10.79 -17.17
C LYS A 7 -0.14 -12.17 -16.99
N ILE A 8 0.45 -13.04 -16.17
CA ILE A 8 -0.12 -14.35 -15.86
C ILE A 8 -1.51 -14.20 -15.24
N ILE A 9 -1.65 -13.33 -14.24
CA ILE A 9 -2.91 -13.05 -13.56
C ILE A 9 -3.98 -12.60 -14.57
N LYS A 10 -3.65 -11.64 -15.42
CA LYS A 10 -4.57 -11.16 -16.48
C LYS A 10 -4.94 -12.26 -17.47
N ASN A 11 -3.97 -13.06 -17.92
CA ASN A 11 -4.20 -14.15 -18.89
C ASN A 11 -5.10 -15.26 -18.32
N GLN A 12 -5.15 -15.42 -17.00
CA GLN A 12 -6.07 -16.34 -16.33
C GLN A 12 -7.48 -15.75 -16.13
N GLY A 13 -7.73 -14.55 -16.64
CA GLY A 13 -9.03 -13.90 -16.60
C GLY A 13 -9.34 -13.23 -15.25
N TYR A 14 -8.32 -12.90 -14.45
CA TYR A 14 -8.49 -12.10 -13.25
C TYR A 14 -8.49 -10.60 -13.59
N GLU A 15 -9.37 -9.87 -12.94
CA GLU A 15 -9.44 -8.41 -12.95
C GLU A 15 -8.86 -7.84 -11.66
N PHE A 16 -8.21 -6.66 -11.75
CA PHE A 16 -7.70 -5.98 -10.57
C PHE A 16 -8.81 -5.13 -9.94
N TYR A 17 -8.95 -5.29 -8.63
CA TYR A 17 -10.00 -4.64 -7.85
C TYR A 17 -9.59 -3.22 -7.47
N ASP A 18 -10.49 -2.26 -7.64
CA ASP A 18 -10.33 -0.92 -7.10
C ASP A 18 -10.60 -0.94 -5.59
N PRO A 19 -9.62 -0.57 -4.73
CA PRO A 19 -9.79 -0.55 -3.28
C PRO A 19 -11.02 0.23 -2.80
N ASN A 20 -11.39 1.33 -3.45
CA ASN A 20 -12.57 2.13 -3.09
C ASN A 20 -13.88 1.36 -3.20
N ASN A 21 -13.95 0.40 -4.08
CA ASN A 21 -15.15 -0.40 -4.31
C ASN A 21 -15.17 -1.68 -3.47
N PHE A 22 -14.06 -2.03 -2.82
CA PHE A 22 -13.89 -3.30 -2.12
C PHE A 22 -14.99 -3.57 -1.09
N LEU A 23 -15.25 -2.65 -0.16
CA LEU A 23 -16.25 -2.84 0.90
C LEU A 23 -17.69 -2.94 0.36
N ASN A 24 -17.99 -2.21 -0.71
CA ASN A 24 -19.33 -2.19 -1.30
C ASN A 24 -19.63 -3.44 -2.14
N GLU A 25 -18.60 -4.06 -2.70
CA GLU A 25 -18.74 -5.17 -3.63
C GLU A 25 -18.35 -6.52 -3.03
N PHE A 26 -17.58 -6.54 -1.94
CA PHE A 26 -17.06 -7.77 -1.33
C PHE A 26 -18.14 -8.82 -1.05
N ASN A 27 -19.30 -8.40 -0.58
CA ASN A 27 -20.43 -9.29 -0.30
C ASN A 27 -21.24 -9.67 -1.54
N LYS A 28 -21.04 -9.00 -2.67
CA LYS A 28 -21.83 -9.21 -3.92
C LYS A 28 -21.12 -10.15 -4.89
N VAL A 29 -19.82 -10.29 -4.77
CA VAL A 29 -18.95 -10.98 -5.76
C VAL A 29 -18.71 -12.43 -5.35
N LYS A 30 -19.64 -13.32 -5.64
CA LYS A 30 -19.45 -14.77 -5.40
C LYS A 30 -18.79 -15.53 -6.58
N LYS A 31 -18.59 -14.92 -7.75
CA LYS A 31 -18.14 -15.64 -8.96
C LYS A 31 -17.08 -14.92 -9.79
N ASP A 32 -16.74 -13.68 -9.50
CA ASP A 32 -15.81 -12.93 -10.33
C ASP A 32 -14.37 -13.18 -9.90
N LYS A 33 -13.51 -13.40 -10.88
CA LYS A 33 -12.07 -13.53 -10.67
C LYS A 33 -11.48 -12.15 -10.46
N LYS A 34 -11.57 -11.61 -9.24
CA LYS A 34 -11.02 -10.30 -8.87
C LYS A 34 -9.90 -10.43 -7.85
N ILE A 35 -8.86 -9.62 -8.02
CA ILE A 35 -7.68 -9.57 -7.14
C ILE A 35 -7.47 -8.15 -6.65
N LEU A 36 -7.33 -7.98 -5.35
CA LEU A 36 -6.81 -6.77 -4.73
C LEU A 36 -5.31 -6.92 -4.53
N ILE A 37 -4.53 -5.95 -5.00
CA ILE A 37 -3.09 -5.91 -4.77
C ILE A 37 -2.80 -5.09 -3.54
N THR A 38 -2.01 -5.65 -2.63
CA THR A 38 -1.45 -4.95 -1.47
C THR A 38 0.06 -5.07 -1.48
N ILE A 39 0.74 -4.01 -1.06
CA ILE A 39 2.19 -3.91 -0.96
C ILE A 39 2.51 -3.35 0.41
N ASP A 40 3.45 -3.95 1.12
CA ASP A 40 3.82 -3.53 2.47
C ASP A 40 5.16 -2.80 2.51
N ASP A 41 5.42 -2.11 3.62
CA ASP A 41 6.66 -1.49 4.09
C ASP A 41 7.14 -0.24 3.36
N GLY A 42 6.81 -0.02 2.11
CA GLY A 42 7.29 1.14 1.37
C GLY A 42 8.74 1.04 0.89
N PHE A 43 9.18 -0.15 0.45
CA PHE A 43 10.52 -0.35 -0.09
C PHE A 43 10.79 0.44 -1.38
N LYS A 44 12.01 0.96 -1.51
CA LYS A 44 12.48 1.68 -2.70
C LYS A 44 12.42 0.82 -3.98
N SER A 45 12.61 -0.49 -3.85
CA SER A 45 12.53 -1.42 -4.97
C SER A 45 11.11 -1.46 -5.57
N PHE A 46 10.07 -1.32 -4.77
CA PHE A 46 8.69 -1.20 -5.28
C PHE A 46 8.55 0.03 -6.17
N TYR A 47 9.00 1.19 -5.72
CA TYR A 47 8.93 2.43 -6.48
C TYR A 47 9.71 2.35 -7.81
N ASN A 48 10.89 1.74 -7.78
CA ASN A 48 11.75 1.66 -8.97
C ASN A 48 11.26 0.62 -10.00
N GLU A 49 10.73 -0.52 -9.55
CA GLU A 49 10.48 -1.67 -10.41
C GLU A 49 8.99 -1.92 -10.68
N ALA A 50 8.14 -1.87 -9.64
CA ALA A 50 6.74 -2.24 -9.76
C ALA A 50 5.84 -1.02 -10.09
N TRP A 51 6.08 0.11 -9.44
CA TRP A 51 5.28 1.32 -9.62
C TRP A 51 5.16 1.78 -11.08
N PRO A 52 6.23 1.86 -11.89
CA PRO A 52 6.12 2.27 -13.28
C PRO A 52 5.22 1.36 -14.11
N TYR A 53 5.22 0.06 -13.81
CA TYR A 53 4.37 -0.91 -14.47
C TYR A 53 2.89 -0.76 -14.06
N LEU A 54 2.62 -0.61 -12.76
CA LEU A 54 1.27 -0.40 -12.22
C LEU A 54 0.67 0.89 -12.79
N LYS A 55 1.43 1.99 -12.78
CA LYS A 55 1.05 3.30 -13.33
C LYS A 55 0.69 3.20 -14.81
N LYS A 56 1.58 2.61 -15.61
CA LYS A 56 1.38 2.42 -17.06
C LYS A 56 0.13 1.60 -17.39
N ASN A 57 -0.14 0.56 -16.61
CA ASN A 57 -1.24 -0.36 -16.86
C ASN A 57 -2.52 -0.02 -16.10
N LYS A 58 -2.54 1.09 -15.35
CA LYS A 58 -3.65 1.55 -14.51
C LYS A 58 -4.16 0.45 -13.56
N ILE A 59 -3.24 -0.26 -12.91
CA ILE A 59 -3.57 -1.34 -11.98
C ILE A 59 -3.64 -0.74 -10.57
N PRO A 60 -4.81 -0.74 -9.92
CA PRO A 60 -4.98 -0.19 -8.58
C PRO A 60 -4.36 -1.10 -7.52
N PHE A 61 -3.88 -0.49 -6.43
CA PHE A 61 -3.25 -1.19 -5.31
C PHE A 61 -3.30 -0.36 -4.03
N ILE A 62 -3.11 -1.03 -2.89
CA ILE A 62 -2.89 -0.39 -1.60
C ILE A 62 -1.41 -0.56 -1.23
N LEU A 63 -0.76 0.54 -0.85
CA LEU A 63 0.58 0.56 -0.28
C LEU A 63 0.47 0.83 1.22
N PHE A 64 0.76 -0.18 2.04
CA PHE A 64 0.82 -0.04 3.49
C PHE A 64 2.22 0.42 3.90
N VAL A 65 2.31 1.60 4.51
CA VAL A 65 3.58 2.27 4.83
C VAL A 65 3.82 2.29 6.33
N SER A 66 4.98 1.77 6.76
CA SER A 66 5.54 2.03 8.08
C SER A 66 6.28 3.36 8.06
N THR A 67 5.99 4.26 8.99
CA THR A 67 6.43 5.66 8.84
C THR A 67 7.87 5.91 9.28
N GLU A 68 8.43 5.15 10.22
CA GLU A 68 9.80 5.33 10.70
C GLU A 68 10.88 5.08 9.63
N PRO A 69 10.79 4.03 8.78
CA PRO A 69 11.82 3.76 7.79
C PRO A 69 11.77 4.69 6.57
N VAL A 70 10.71 5.48 6.38
CA VAL A 70 10.57 6.39 5.23
C VAL A 70 11.76 7.35 5.15
N GLY A 71 12.38 7.43 3.97
CA GLY A 71 13.56 8.24 3.72
C GLY A 71 14.90 7.61 4.13
N LYS A 72 14.88 6.47 4.84
CA LYS A 72 16.10 5.70 5.14
C LYS A 72 16.56 4.92 3.90
N ARG A 73 17.81 4.45 3.91
CA ARG A 73 18.36 3.66 2.81
C ARG A 73 17.52 2.40 2.55
N GLY A 74 17.08 2.23 1.32
CA GLY A 74 16.28 1.08 0.87
C GLY A 74 14.77 1.31 0.94
N TYR A 75 14.32 2.44 1.45
CA TYR A 75 12.91 2.83 1.53
C TYR A 75 12.60 4.04 0.65
N MET A 76 11.34 4.23 0.33
CA MET A 76 10.84 5.40 -0.39
C MET A 76 10.96 6.66 0.46
N THR A 77 11.02 7.80 -0.21
CA THR A 77 10.86 9.12 0.41
C THR A 77 9.38 9.49 0.50
N TRP A 78 9.04 10.49 1.33
CA TRP A 78 7.68 11.01 1.40
C TRP A 78 7.21 11.62 0.07
N ASP A 79 8.10 12.23 -0.72
CA ASP A 79 7.75 12.75 -2.05
C ASP A 79 7.32 11.64 -3.01
N GLU A 80 7.98 10.50 -2.97
CA GLU A 80 7.63 9.33 -3.77
C GLU A 80 6.32 8.67 -3.33
N ILE A 81 6.09 8.59 -2.01
CA ILE A 81 4.82 8.12 -1.45
C ILE A 81 3.70 9.07 -1.84
N LYS A 82 3.95 10.38 -1.79
CA LYS A 82 2.98 11.39 -2.21
C LYS A 82 2.67 11.31 -3.70
N GLU A 83 3.65 11.07 -4.57
CA GLU A 83 3.40 10.84 -6.00
C GLU A 83 2.44 9.68 -6.23
N ILE A 84 2.61 8.59 -5.48
CA ILE A 84 1.70 7.43 -5.54
C ILE A 84 0.31 7.81 -5.03
N ASN A 85 0.24 8.50 -3.90
CA ASN A 85 -1.01 8.93 -3.28
C ASN A 85 -1.83 9.88 -4.18
N ASP A 86 -1.16 10.77 -4.89
CA ASP A 86 -1.78 11.73 -5.79
C ASP A 86 -2.21 11.09 -7.12
N SER A 87 -1.96 9.80 -7.32
CA SER A 87 -2.40 9.04 -8.49
C SER A 87 -3.81 8.46 -8.30
N ASP A 88 -4.49 8.18 -9.43
CA ASP A 88 -5.84 7.59 -9.43
C ASP A 88 -5.87 6.09 -9.07
N ILE A 89 -4.70 5.47 -8.82
CA ILE A 89 -4.58 4.02 -8.65
C ILE A 89 -3.83 3.60 -7.38
N GLY A 90 -3.12 4.51 -6.74
CA GLY A 90 -2.36 4.24 -5.52
C GLY A 90 -3.12 4.71 -4.28
N TYR A 91 -3.35 3.80 -3.34
CA TYR A 91 -3.99 4.08 -2.07
C TYR A 91 -2.97 3.84 -0.96
N ILE A 92 -2.80 4.80 -0.06
CA ILE A 92 -1.85 4.66 1.05
C ILE A 92 -2.60 4.18 2.28
N GLY A 93 -2.08 3.11 2.89
CA GLY A 93 -2.57 2.54 4.14
C GLY A 93 -1.53 2.60 5.25
N HIS A 94 -2.01 2.47 6.47
CA HIS A 94 -1.21 2.52 7.69
C HIS A 94 -0.57 1.15 7.98
N HIS A 95 0.75 1.10 8.25
CA HIS A 95 1.49 -0.11 8.61
C HIS A 95 2.37 0.09 9.85
N SER A 96 1.84 0.71 10.90
CA SER A 96 2.52 1.13 12.13
C SER A 96 3.60 2.20 11.93
N HIS A 97 4.28 2.59 13.01
CA HIS A 97 5.42 3.52 12.97
C HIS A 97 6.72 2.76 12.85
N THR A 98 7.06 1.95 13.85
CA THR A 98 8.37 1.30 13.97
C THR A 98 8.52 0.03 13.15
N HIS A 99 7.43 -0.59 12.73
CA HIS A 99 7.41 -1.91 12.09
C HIS A 99 7.91 -3.05 13.00
N GLU A 100 7.86 -2.85 14.31
CA GLU A 100 8.20 -3.90 15.29
C GLU A 100 7.05 -4.90 15.45
N TYR A 101 7.35 -6.05 16.07
CA TYR A 101 6.32 -7.04 16.37
C TYR A 101 5.33 -6.52 17.41
N LEU A 102 4.14 -6.12 16.96
CA LEU A 102 3.11 -5.51 17.82
C LEU A 102 2.69 -6.43 18.99
N ILE A 103 2.83 -7.75 18.84
CA ILE A 103 2.52 -8.72 19.89
C ILE A 103 3.49 -8.65 21.08
N ASP A 104 4.70 -8.14 20.87
CA ASP A 104 5.74 -8.00 21.90
C ASP A 104 5.67 -6.65 22.62
N MET A 105 4.80 -5.73 22.15
CA MET A 105 4.58 -4.42 22.74
C MET A 105 3.62 -4.49 23.92
N THR A 106 3.86 -3.63 24.90
CA THR A 106 2.84 -3.28 25.89
C THR A 106 1.72 -2.49 25.22
N GLU A 107 0.53 -2.48 25.81
CA GLU A 107 -0.62 -1.69 25.30
C GLU A 107 -0.24 -0.21 25.08
N LYS A 108 0.52 0.37 26.00
CA LYS A 108 0.97 1.77 25.89
C LYS A 108 1.92 1.99 24.71
N GLU A 109 2.87 1.09 24.50
CA GLU A 109 3.80 1.16 23.36
C GLU A 109 3.07 1.00 22.04
N PHE A 110 2.13 0.04 21.96
CA PHE A 110 1.27 -0.17 20.80
C PHE A 110 0.45 1.09 20.46
N ILE A 111 -0.25 1.67 21.43
CA ILE A 111 -1.03 2.89 21.23
C ILE A 111 -0.13 4.03 20.74
N ASN A 112 1.01 4.25 21.40
CA ASN A 112 1.95 5.30 21.02
C ASN A 112 2.51 5.11 19.60
N ASP A 113 2.81 3.89 19.19
CA ASP A 113 3.31 3.58 17.84
C ASP A 113 2.26 3.93 16.78
N ILE A 114 1.01 3.51 16.98
CA ILE A 114 -0.09 3.78 16.05
C ILE A 114 -0.42 5.29 15.99
N GLU A 115 -0.48 5.97 17.14
CA GLU A 115 -0.74 7.41 17.20
C GLU A 115 0.37 8.20 16.51
N THR A 116 1.65 7.85 16.75
CA THR A 116 2.80 8.48 16.10
C THR A 116 2.70 8.35 14.57
N ALA A 117 2.45 7.17 14.05
CA ALA A 117 2.29 6.98 12.62
C ALA A 117 1.10 7.78 12.07
N THR A 118 -0.02 7.80 12.79
CA THR A 118 -1.24 8.55 12.43
C THR A 118 -0.96 10.06 12.30
N GLU A 119 -0.23 10.64 13.26
CA GLU A 119 0.16 12.06 13.21
C GLU A 119 1.09 12.36 12.03
N ILE A 120 2.05 11.47 11.74
CA ILE A 120 2.94 11.61 10.60
C ILE A 120 2.16 11.55 9.28
N PHE A 121 1.19 10.64 9.12
CA PHE A 121 0.34 10.59 7.93
C PHE A 121 -0.47 11.88 7.76
N LYS A 122 -1.03 12.43 8.83
CA LYS A 122 -1.73 13.73 8.80
C LYS A 122 -0.82 14.86 8.33
N ASP A 123 0.41 14.92 8.87
CA ASP A 123 1.40 15.94 8.48
C ASP A 123 1.83 15.80 7.02
N LYS A 124 2.08 14.58 6.54
CA LYS A 124 2.65 14.34 5.21
C LYS A 124 1.62 14.26 4.09
N LEU A 125 0.46 13.66 4.35
CA LEU A 125 -0.56 13.39 3.34
C LEU A 125 -1.86 14.18 3.55
N GLY A 126 -2.06 14.79 4.73
CA GLY A 126 -3.24 15.58 5.06
C GLY A 126 -4.46 14.76 5.52
N TYR A 127 -4.32 13.45 5.65
CA TYR A 127 -5.41 12.55 6.10
C TYR A 127 -4.83 11.30 6.79
N VAL A 128 -5.71 10.48 7.36
CA VAL A 128 -5.41 9.16 7.96
C VAL A 128 -6.34 8.14 7.38
#